data_e081fcbd09e37988c3348ab7517fe1e2
#
_entry.id   e081fcbd09e37988c3348ab7517fe1e2
#
_cell.length_a   1.000
_cell.length_b   1.000
_cell.length_c   1.000
_cell.angle_alpha   90.00
_cell.angle_beta   90.00
_cell.angle_gamma   90.00
#
_symmetry.space_group_name_H-M   'P 1'
#
loop_
_entity.id
_entity.type
_entity.pdbx_description
1 polymer ?
#
loop_
_entity_poly.entity_id
_entity_poly.type
_entity_poly.pdbx_seq_one_letter_code
_entity_poly.pdbx_strand_id
1 'polypeptide(L)'
;QSLDGCIAREDGESHWISGQEDLDHTHRLRALCDAVLVGAGTVIKDDCRLTVRRCEGQNPLRVVLDPNASVPTESALFSDATAPTLWITGSTGADPGQPLGENVDILKLPCEGGRFALDRVLSALADRGVRRLFVEGGGFTITRFLKAGLMDRLHIAMAPIFMGSGRSSTQEALGQSLADCPRPQVSVYPMGGD
;
A
#
# COMPACT_ATOMS: atom_id res chain seq x y z
N GLN A 1 12.34 -0.82 5.76
CA GLN A 1 12.28 -0.84 7.22
C GLN A 1 13.67 -0.73 7.83
N SER A 2 13.77 -0.37 9.12
CA SER A 2 15.00 -0.47 9.91
C SER A 2 15.43 -1.92 10.15
N LEU A 3 16.66 -2.14 10.64
CA LEU A 3 17.18 -3.48 11.00
C LEU A 3 16.37 -4.15 12.10
N ASP A 4 15.75 -3.39 12.98
CA ASP A 4 14.87 -3.86 14.05
C ASP A 4 13.38 -3.89 13.66
N GLY A 5 13.06 -3.78 12.36
CA GLY A 5 11.74 -4.04 11.79
C GLY A 5 10.76 -2.88 11.85
N CYS A 6 11.20 -1.66 12.14
CA CYS A 6 10.34 -0.48 12.20
C CYS A 6 10.23 0.21 10.83
N ILE A 7 9.03 0.72 10.51
CA ILE A 7 8.73 1.51 9.29
C ILE A 7 8.50 2.99 9.59
N ALA A 8 8.46 3.38 10.84
CA ALA A 8 8.38 4.75 11.31
C ALA A 8 8.76 4.80 12.79
N ARG A 9 9.14 5.97 13.26
CA ARG A 9 9.26 6.28 14.69
C ARG A 9 7.87 6.29 15.35
N GLU A 10 7.81 6.34 16.68
CA GLU A 10 6.54 6.43 17.45
C GLU A 10 5.73 7.67 17.07
N ASP A 11 6.38 8.81 16.88
CA ASP A 11 5.78 10.08 16.45
C ASP A 11 5.31 10.05 14.98
N GLY A 12 5.69 9.00 14.24
CA GLY A 12 5.32 8.76 12.87
C GLY A 12 6.32 9.27 11.84
N GLU A 13 7.46 9.84 12.25
CA GLU A 13 8.52 10.19 11.32
C GLU A 13 9.01 8.92 10.59
N SER A 14 9.04 8.97 9.26
CA SER A 14 9.42 7.84 8.39
C SER A 14 10.26 8.26 7.19
N HIS A 15 10.59 9.54 7.08
CA HIS A 15 11.40 10.04 5.96
C HIS A 15 12.85 9.57 6.09
N TRP A 16 13.46 9.19 4.97
CA TRP A 16 14.88 8.84 4.86
C TRP A 16 15.31 7.57 5.63
N ILE A 17 14.39 6.63 5.85
CA ILE A 17 14.74 5.32 6.41
C ILE A 17 15.59 4.55 5.41
N SER A 18 15.14 4.45 4.15
CA SER A 18 15.85 3.78 3.05
C SER A 18 16.49 4.79 2.09
N GLY A 19 17.41 4.29 1.27
CA GLY A 19 18.20 5.08 0.32
C GLY A 19 17.45 5.43 -0.98
N GLN A 20 18.17 6.10 -1.89
CA GLN A 20 17.63 6.49 -3.20
C GLN A 20 17.37 5.27 -4.09
N GLU A 21 18.17 4.23 -3.93
CA GLU A 21 18.08 2.97 -4.67
C GLU A 21 16.75 2.25 -4.39
N ASP A 22 16.30 2.27 -3.12
CA ASP A 22 14.99 1.73 -2.74
C ASP A 22 13.84 2.52 -3.36
N LEU A 23 13.96 3.85 -3.38
CA LEU A 23 12.99 4.70 -4.09
C LEU A 23 12.95 4.37 -5.59
N ASP A 24 14.11 4.19 -6.23
CA ASP A 24 14.19 3.80 -7.64
C ASP A 24 13.56 2.42 -7.85
N HIS A 25 13.83 1.48 -6.94
CA HIS A 25 13.24 0.14 -6.99
C HIS A 25 11.71 0.19 -6.86
N THR A 26 11.19 0.96 -5.90
CA THR A 26 9.75 1.18 -5.72
C THR A 26 9.10 1.73 -6.98
N HIS A 27 9.72 2.72 -7.64
CA HIS A 27 9.19 3.26 -8.89
C HIS A 27 9.23 2.27 -10.06
N ARG A 28 10.24 1.38 -10.11
CA ARG A 28 10.28 0.27 -11.08
C ARG A 28 9.16 -0.74 -10.82
N LEU A 29 8.88 -1.07 -9.56
CA LEU A 29 7.76 -1.94 -9.20
C LEU A 29 6.42 -1.34 -9.65
N ARG A 30 6.21 -0.04 -9.43
CA ARG A 30 5.01 0.66 -9.92
C ARG A 30 4.90 0.56 -11.45
N ALA A 31 5.99 0.79 -12.17
CA ALA A 31 6.01 0.72 -13.63
C ALA A 31 5.77 -0.70 -14.20
N LEU A 32 6.06 -1.74 -13.42
CA LEU A 32 5.90 -3.14 -13.79
C LEU A 32 4.52 -3.72 -13.42
N CYS A 33 3.73 -3.01 -12.61
CA CYS A 33 2.43 -3.48 -12.13
C CYS A 33 1.28 -2.75 -12.83
N ASP A 34 0.15 -3.44 -12.95
CA ASP A 34 -1.07 -2.86 -13.53
C ASP A 34 -1.76 -1.91 -12.56
N ALA A 35 -1.61 -2.18 -11.26
CA ALA A 35 -2.15 -1.33 -10.19
C ALA A 35 -1.22 -1.26 -8.98
N VAL A 36 -1.31 -0.13 -8.26
CA VAL A 36 -0.68 0.08 -6.95
C VAL A 36 -1.76 0.35 -5.91
N LEU A 37 -1.71 -0.33 -4.78
CA LEU A 37 -2.74 -0.28 -3.74
C LEU A 37 -2.17 0.21 -2.42
N VAL A 38 -2.90 1.13 -1.78
CA VAL A 38 -2.64 1.61 -0.41
C VAL A 38 -3.92 1.65 0.41
N GLY A 39 -3.79 1.66 1.73
CA GLY A 39 -4.89 1.96 2.64
C GLY A 39 -5.08 3.46 2.84
N ALA A 40 -6.29 3.88 3.24
CA ALA A 40 -6.64 5.28 3.53
C ALA A 40 -5.65 5.97 4.47
N GLY A 41 -5.18 5.28 5.51
CA GLY A 41 -4.24 5.85 6.47
C GLY A 41 -2.92 6.31 5.86
N THR A 42 -2.43 5.64 4.80
CA THR A 42 -1.24 6.06 4.05
C THR A 42 -1.52 7.34 3.27
N VAL A 43 -2.68 7.42 2.60
CA VAL A 43 -3.05 8.62 1.84
C VAL A 43 -3.20 9.83 2.76
N ILE A 44 -3.92 9.66 3.87
CA ILE A 44 -4.18 10.76 4.84
C ILE A 44 -2.87 11.27 5.45
N LYS A 45 -1.92 10.35 5.73
CA LYS A 45 -0.67 10.72 6.39
C LYS A 45 0.34 11.34 5.43
N ASP A 46 0.50 10.73 4.26
CA ASP A 46 1.66 10.99 3.39
C ASP A 46 1.28 11.77 2.12
N ASP A 47 -0.01 11.99 1.87
CA ASP A 47 -0.56 12.60 0.63
C ASP A 47 0.16 12.09 -0.64
N CYS A 48 0.33 10.76 -0.69
CA CYS A 48 1.15 10.08 -1.67
C CYS A 48 0.54 10.17 -3.07
N ARG A 49 1.37 10.27 -4.12
CA ARG A 49 0.92 10.34 -5.52
C ARG A 49 0.87 8.99 -6.23
N LEU A 50 1.63 8.00 -5.78
CA LEU A 50 1.72 6.64 -6.33
C LEU A 50 2.04 6.58 -7.85
N THR A 51 2.72 7.57 -8.36
CA THR A 51 3.08 7.69 -9.79
C THR A 51 4.51 7.21 -10.04
N VAL A 52 4.82 6.89 -11.29
CA VAL A 52 6.17 6.57 -11.79
C VAL A 52 6.88 7.89 -12.14
N ARG A 53 8.00 8.20 -11.45
CA ARG A 53 8.74 9.47 -11.62
C ARG A 53 10.24 9.29 -11.71
N ARG A 54 10.77 8.10 -11.36
CA ARG A 54 12.21 7.85 -11.23
C ARG A 54 12.73 6.82 -12.24
N CYS A 55 11.89 6.34 -13.13
CA CYS A 55 12.24 5.47 -14.25
C CYS A 55 11.25 5.70 -15.38
N GLU A 56 11.57 5.18 -16.57
CA GLU A 56 10.63 5.10 -17.67
C GLU A 56 9.54 4.07 -17.36
N GLY A 57 8.31 4.36 -17.77
CA GLY A 57 7.16 3.47 -17.59
C GLY A 57 5.84 4.23 -17.49
N GLN A 58 4.75 3.47 -17.59
CA GLN A 58 3.39 4.01 -17.44
C GLN A 58 3.02 4.06 -15.97
N ASN A 59 2.18 5.02 -15.61
CA ASN A 59 1.58 5.05 -14.27
C ASN A 59 0.58 3.89 -14.14
N PRO A 60 0.63 3.12 -13.04
CA PRO A 60 -0.38 2.12 -12.73
C PRO A 60 -1.72 2.74 -12.33
N LEU A 61 -2.80 1.95 -12.35
CA LEU A 61 -4.04 2.29 -11.66
C LEU A 61 -3.75 2.47 -10.16
N ARG A 62 -4.08 3.62 -9.60
CA ARG A 62 -3.96 3.88 -8.15
C ARG A 62 -5.20 3.37 -7.44
N VAL A 63 -5.04 2.52 -6.45
CA VAL A 63 -6.15 1.92 -5.70
C VAL A 63 -6.07 2.32 -4.24
N VAL A 64 -7.15 2.89 -3.72
CA VAL A 64 -7.26 3.30 -2.31
C VAL A 64 -8.31 2.45 -1.61
N LEU A 65 -7.91 1.73 -0.56
CA LEU A 65 -8.84 1.02 0.33
C LEU A 65 -9.27 1.94 1.46
N ASP A 66 -10.50 2.42 1.40
CA ASP A 66 -11.07 3.36 2.38
C ASP A 66 -12.50 2.97 2.78
N PRO A 67 -12.67 2.02 3.68
CA PRO A 67 -14.00 1.55 4.08
C PRO A 67 -14.93 2.64 4.58
N ASN A 68 -14.38 3.71 5.15
CA ASN A 68 -15.13 4.77 5.81
C ASN A 68 -15.29 6.03 4.95
N ALA A 69 -14.73 6.06 3.74
CA ALA A 69 -14.65 7.25 2.89
C ALA A 69 -14.02 8.44 3.67
N SER A 70 -12.90 8.17 4.33
CA SER A 70 -12.24 9.11 5.26
C SER A 70 -11.11 9.92 4.62
N VAL A 71 -10.69 9.54 3.39
CA VAL A 71 -9.65 10.27 2.65
C VAL A 71 -10.20 11.61 2.17
N PRO A 72 -9.51 12.73 2.46
CA PRO A 72 -9.91 14.05 1.98
C PRO A 72 -9.96 14.10 0.45
N THR A 73 -11.01 14.71 -0.10
CA THR A 73 -11.23 14.80 -1.56
C THR A 73 -10.19 15.67 -2.27
N GLU A 74 -9.53 16.56 -1.54
CA GLU A 74 -8.41 17.41 -2.00
C GLU A 74 -7.08 16.68 -2.08
N SER A 75 -6.97 15.42 -1.58
CA SER A 75 -5.74 14.64 -1.64
C SER A 75 -5.20 14.53 -3.06
N ALA A 76 -3.88 14.51 -3.20
CA ALA A 76 -3.18 14.48 -4.49
C ALA A 76 -3.67 13.36 -5.42
N LEU A 77 -4.03 12.19 -4.86
CA LEU A 77 -4.56 11.06 -5.63
C LEU A 77 -5.89 11.37 -6.35
N PHE A 78 -6.70 12.27 -5.82
CA PHE A 78 -8.00 12.62 -6.37
C PHE A 78 -7.99 13.91 -7.19
N SER A 79 -6.96 14.75 -7.01
CA SER A 79 -6.90 16.10 -7.62
C SER A 79 -5.89 16.21 -8.77
N ASP A 80 -4.87 15.35 -8.86
CA ASP A 80 -3.73 15.57 -9.76
C ASP A 80 -3.92 15.08 -11.21
N ALA A 81 -4.95 14.39 -11.55
CA ALA A 81 -5.27 13.84 -12.87
C ALA A 81 -4.11 13.10 -13.61
N THR A 82 -3.00 12.79 -12.90
CA THR A 82 -1.78 12.22 -13.53
C THR A 82 -1.89 10.73 -13.82
N ALA A 83 -2.80 10.03 -13.16
CA ALA A 83 -3.07 8.60 -13.35
C ALA A 83 -4.51 8.27 -12.97
N PRO A 84 -5.11 7.20 -13.52
CA PRO A 84 -6.42 6.75 -13.10
C PRO A 84 -6.39 6.31 -11.63
N THR A 85 -7.47 6.59 -10.90
CA THR A 85 -7.61 6.27 -9.49
C THR A 85 -8.91 5.52 -9.25
N LEU A 86 -8.85 4.41 -8.54
CA LEU A 86 -10.01 3.66 -8.05
C LEU A 86 -10.09 3.81 -6.52
N TRP A 87 -11.11 4.53 -6.07
CA TRP A 87 -11.40 4.68 -4.66
C TRP A 87 -12.41 3.61 -4.22
N ILE A 88 -11.97 2.63 -3.44
CA ILE A 88 -12.82 1.56 -2.92
C ILE A 88 -13.34 1.96 -1.55
N THR A 89 -14.66 2.20 -1.47
CA THR A 89 -15.35 2.62 -0.25
C THR A 89 -16.33 1.56 0.24
N GLY A 90 -16.73 1.65 1.51
CA GLY A 90 -17.79 0.81 2.05
C GLY A 90 -19.16 1.14 1.44
N SER A 91 -20.06 0.16 1.36
CA SER A 91 -21.41 0.37 0.81
C SER A 91 -22.24 1.39 1.57
N THR A 92 -21.92 1.61 2.85
CA THR A 92 -22.53 2.61 3.72
C THR A 92 -21.72 3.92 3.82
N GLY A 93 -20.57 3.97 3.15
CA GLY A 93 -19.73 5.15 3.12
C GLY A 93 -20.47 6.34 2.51
N ALA A 94 -20.25 7.54 3.07
CA ALA A 94 -20.80 8.76 2.52
C ALA A 94 -20.32 8.94 1.08
N ASP A 95 -21.19 9.46 0.22
CA ASP A 95 -20.73 9.99 -1.07
C ASP A 95 -19.82 11.20 -0.77
N PRO A 96 -18.76 11.40 -1.54
CA PRO A 96 -17.77 12.44 -1.27
C PRO A 96 -18.36 13.88 -1.24
N GLY A 97 -19.61 14.06 -1.63
CA GLY A 97 -20.32 15.35 -1.55
C GLY A 97 -19.73 16.47 -2.40
N GLN A 98 -18.57 16.25 -2.99
CA GLN A 98 -17.87 17.15 -3.91
C GLN A 98 -17.44 16.39 -5.17
N PRO A 99 -17.41 17.05 -6.34
CA PRO A 99 -16.93 16.42 -7.55
C PRO A 99 -15.44 16.04 -7.39
N LEU A 100 -15.14 14.78 -7.68
CA LEU A 100 -13.77 14.27 -7.80
C LEU A 100 -13.22 14.57 -9.21
N GLY A 101 -11.91 14.45 -9.37
CA GLY A 101 -11.28 14.55 -10.70
C GLY A 101 -11.87 13.53 -11.69
N GLU A 102 -11.88 13.87 -12.98
CA GLU A 102 -12.41 13.00 -14.05
C GLU A 102 -11.73 11.64 -14.15
N ASN A 103 -10.54 11.51 -13.57
CA ASN A 103 -9.74 10.29 -13.53
C ASN A 103 -10.00 9.43 -12.28
N VAL A 104 -11.02 9.74 -11.47
CA VAL A 104 -11.35 9.02 -10.23
C VAL A 104 -12.65 8.26 -10.37
N ASP A 105 -12.57 6.95 -10.28
CA ASP A 105 -13.72 6.05 -10.17
C ASP A 105 -13.95 5.64 -8.72
N ILE A 106 -15.22 5.54 -8.31
CA ILE A 106 -15.61 5.02 -7.00
C ILE A 106 -16.19 3.62 -7.15
N LEU A 107 -15.68 2.68 -6.36
CA LEU A 107 -16.23 1.34 -6.23
C LEU A 107 -16.72 1.12 -4.80
N LYS A 108 -18.00 0.89 -4.63
CA LYS A 108 -18.58 0.52 -3.33
C LYS A 108 -18.55 -0.99 -3.14
N LEU A 109 -17.88 -1.45 -2.08
CA LEU A 109 -17.86 -2.87 -1.71
C LEU A 109 -18.40 -3.06 -0.28
N PRO A 110 -19.02 -4.20 0.01
CA PRO A 110 -19.40 -4.55 1.38
C PRO A 110 -18.17 -4.61 2.26
N CYS A 111 -18.26 -4.02 3.45
CA CYS A 111 -17.22 -4.09 4.48
C CYS A 111 -17.84 -4.46 5.83
N GLU A 112 -17.11 -5.21 6.63
CA GLU A 112 -17.51 -5.63 7.96
C GLU A 112 -16.45 -5.17 8.97
N GLY A 113 -16.89 -4.53 10.07
CA GLY A 113 -15.97 -3.99 11.06
C GLY A 113 -14.94 -3.01 10.49
N GLY A 114 -15.32 -2.22 9.47
CA GLY A 114 -14.41 -1.29 8.79
C GLY A 114 -13.35 -1.98 7.92
N ARG A 115 -13.59 -3.20 7.46
CA ARG A 115 -12.63 -3.99 6.67
C ARG A 115 -13.31 -4.62 5.45
N PHE A 116 -12.64 -4.57 4.31
CA PHE A 116 -13.05 -5.32 3.12
C PHE A 116 -12.58 -6.78 3.21
N ALA A 117 -13.35 -7.71 2.66
CA ALA A 117 -12.87 -9.02 2.31
C ALA A 117 -11.88 -8.88 1.13
N LEU A 118 -10.60 -9.27 1.33
CA LEU A 118 -9.54 -9.02 0.35
C LEU A 118 -9.74 -9.80 -0.95
N ASP A 119 -10.32 -10.99 -0.89
CA ASP A 119 -10.70 -11.79 -2.05
C ASP A 119 -11.69 -11.04 -2.96
N ARG A 120 -12.65 -10.33 -2.39
CA ARG A 120 -13.60 -9.49 -3.15
C ARG A 120 -12.91 -8.28 -3.79
N VAL A 121 -11.96 -7.66 -3.07
CA VAL A 121 -11.15 -6.58 -3.64
C VAL A 121 -10.35 -7.09 -4.83
N LEU A 122 -9.66 -8.23 -4.68
CA LEU A 122 -8.85 -8.81 -5.75
C LEU A 122 -9.71 -9.24 -6.95
N SER A 123 -10.89 -9.82 -6.71
CA SER A 123 -11.83 -10.16 -7.79
C SER A 123 -12.28 -8.92 -8.56
N ALA A 124 -12.66 -7.85 -7.86
CA ALA A 124 -13.09 -6.61 -8.49
C ALA A 124 -11.98 -5.91 -9.29
N LEU A 125 -10.72 -6.06 -8.88
CA LEU A 125 -9.56 -5.59 -9.62
C LEU A 125 -9.27 -6.47 -10.84
N ALA A 126 -9.37 -7.80 -10.70
CA ALA A 126 -9.20 -8.75 -11.80
C ALA A 126 -10.26 -8.53 -12.91
N ASP A 127 -11.50 -8.26 -12.57
CA ASP A 127 -12.58 -7.91 -13.50
C ASP A 127 -12.30 -6.63 -14.29
N ARG A 128 -11.43 -5.76 -13.77
CA ARG A 128 -10.91 -4.54 -14.42
C ARG A 128 -9.60 -4.77 -15.19
N GLY A 129 -9.16 -6.03 -15.31
CA GLY A 129 -7.96 -6.41 -16.05
C GLY A 129 -6.65 -6.31 -15.26
N VAL A 130 -6.69 -6.00 -13.95
CA VAL A 130 -5.51 -5.98 -13.10
C VAL A 130 -5.02 -7.41 -12.87
N ARG A 131 -3.81 -7.71 -13.31
CA ARG A 131 -3.15 -9.02 -13.16
C ARG A 131 -1.98 -8.96 -12.20
N ARG A 132 -1.32 -7.81 -12.12
CA ARG A 132 -0.20 -7.56 -11.21
C ARG A 132 -0.53 -6.38 -10.32
N LEU A 133 -0.72 -6.66 -9.04
CA LEU A 133 -1.03 -5.67 -8.01
C LEU A 133 0.18 -5.46 -7.11
N PHE A 134 0.63 -4.23 -6.99
CA PHE A 134 1.62 -3.83 -6.00
C PHE A 134 0.94 -3.23 -4.77
N VAL A 135 1.01 -3.92 -3.63
CA VAL A 135 0.53 -3.42 -2.34
C VAL A 135 1.67 -2.66 -1.68
N GLU A 136 1.64 -1.34 -1.77
CA GLU A 136 2.79 -0.50 -1.38
C GLU A 136 2.75 -0.08 0.08
N GLY A 137 1.62 -0.13 0.73
CA GLY A 137 1.73 0.44 2.03
C GLY A 137 0.55 0.45 2.96
N GLY A 138 0.94 0.99 4.08
CA GLY A 138 0.50 0.85 5.43
C GLY A 138 0.76 -0.55 5.99
N GLY A 139 1.54 -0.63 7.07
CA GLY A 139 1.84 -1.93 7.71
C GLY A 139 0.58 -2.74 8.01
N PHE A 140 -0.54 -2.07 8.33
CA PHE A 140 -1.84 -2.73 8.53
C PHE A 140 -2.36 -3.43 7.26
N THR A 141 -2.30 -2.76 6.10
CA THR A 141 -2.75 -3.33 4.82
C THR A 141 -1.87 -4.51 4.44
N ILE A 142 -0.55 -4.36 4.50
CA ILE A 142 0.42 -5.44 4.21
C ILE A 142 0.19 -6.63 5.13
N THR A 143 0.04 -6.40 6.44
CA THR A 143 -0.22 -7.47 7.41
C THR A 143 -1.47 -8.27 7.07
N ARG A 144 -2.53 -7.62 6.62
CA ARG A 144 -3.77 -8.29 6.22
C ARG A 144 -3.58 -9.20 5.00
N PHE A 145 -2.85 -8.74 3.99
CA PHE A 145 -2.52 -9.57 2.83
C PHE A 145 -1.64 -10.77 3.22
N LEU A 146 -0.66 -10.57 4.11
CA LEU A 146 0.16 -11.66 4.65
C LEU A 146 -0.68 -12.70 5.41
N LYS A 147 -1.56 -12.25 6.31
CA LYS A 147 -2.44 -13.15 7.09
C LYS A 147 -3.40 -13.93 6.22
N ALA A 148 -3.87 -13.34 5.14
CA ALA A 148 -4.78 -13.98 4.20
C ALA A 148 -4.07 -14.94 3.22
N GLY A 149 -2.73 -14.99 3.22
CA GLY A 149 -1.97 -15.79 2.25
C GLY A 149 -2.11 -15.31 0.80
N LEU A 150 -2.40 -14.03 0.61
CA LEU A 150 -2.69 -13.42 -0.70
C LEU A 150 -1.50 -12.64 -1.26
N MET A 151 -0.28 -13.07 -0.95
CA MET A 151 0.95 -12.50 -1.48
C MET A 151 1.79 -13.56 -2.20
N ASP A 152 2.14 -13.29 -3.45
CA ASP A 152 3.08 -14.12 -4.21
C ASP A 152 4.53 -13.74 -3.93
N ARG A 153 4.79 -12.45 -3.70
CA ARG A 153 6.11 -11.89 -3.42
C ARG A 153 6.04 -10.77 -2.40
N LEU A 154 7.01 -10.74 -1.51
CA LEU A 154 7.21 -9.65 -0.54
C LEU A 154 8.62 -9.09 -0.73
N HIS A 155 8.72 -7.78 -0.99
CA HIS A 155 9.97 -7.05 -1.04
C HIS A 155 10.13 -6.27 0.25
N ILE A 156 11.25 -6.45 0.94
CA ILE A 156 11.59 -5.73 2.16
C ILE A 156 12.94 -5.06 1.94
N ALA A 157 12.94 -3.73 1.83
CA ALA A 157 14.16 -2.96 1.93
C ALA A 157 14.53 -2.81 3.41
N MET A 158 15.75 -3.20 3.77
CA MET A 158 16.28 -3.09 5.14
C MET A 158 17.41 -2.06 5.17
N ALA A 159 17.12 -0.90 5.72
CA ALA A 159 18.12 0.14 5.91
C ALA A 159 18.99 -0.15 7.14
N PRO A 160 20.31 0.18 7.11
CA PRO A 160 21.25 -0.09 8.18
C PRO A 160 21.10 0.89 9.36
N ILE A 161 19.86 1.00 9.88
CA ILE A 161 19.50 1.87 11.01
C ILE A 161 18.74 1.07 12.08
N PHE A 162 18.99 1.37 13.33
CA PHE A 162 18.19 0.92 14.48
C PHE A 162 17.34 2.06 15.00
N MET A 163 16.05 1.84 15.20
CA MET A 163 15.11 2.83 15.76
C MET A 163 14.84 2.60 17.24
N GLY A 164 15.00 1.37 17.72
CA GLY A 164 14.67 0.96 19.09
C GLY A 164 13.17 0.82 19.29
N SER A 165 12.47 1.94 19.52
CA SER A 165 11.01 1.97 19.57
C SER A 165 10.46 2.62 18.29
N GLY A 166 9.38 2.05 17.77
CA GLY A 166 8.77 2.55 16.52
C GLY A 166 7.56 1.72 16.09
N ARG A 167 7.01 2.09 14.94
CA ARG A 167 5.90 1.37 14.33
C ARG A 167 6.42 0.17 13.57
N SER A 168 6.03 -1.03 13.99
CA SER A 168 6.41 -2.27 13.31
C SER A 168 5.87 -2.33 11.87
N SER A 169 6.62 -2.97 11.00
CA SER A 169 6.20 -3.30 9.62
C SER A 169 5.01 -4.26 9.58
N THR A 170 4.84 -5.09 10.63
CA THR A 170 3.68 -5.96 10.81
C THR A 170 2.89 -5.51 12.03
N GLN A 171 1.58 -5.32 11.87
CA GLN A 171 0.71 -4.68 12.88
C GLN A 171 -0.13 -5.68 13.68
N GLU A 172 -0.14 -6.94 13.31
CA GLU A 172 -0.88 -8.01 13.98
C GLU A 172 -0.04 -9.30 13.99
N ALA A 173 -0.31 -10.19 14.93
CA ALA A 173 0.31 -11.52 14.93
C ALA A 173 -0.06 -12.31 13.66
N LEU A 174 0.92 -12.92 13.04
CA LEU A 174 0.77 -13.72 11.81
C LEU A 174 0.47 -15.20 12.11
N GLY A 175 0.65 -15.65 13.35
CA GLY A 175 0.36 -17.00 13.82
C GLY A 175 0.04 -17.00 15.31
N GLN A 176 -0.59 -18.06 15.80
CA GLN A 176 -0.85 -18.25 17.24
C GLN A 176 0.36 -18.82 17.98
N SER A 177 1.25 -19.47 17.24
CA SER A 177 2.52 -20.03 17.72
C SER A 177 3.63 -19.81 16.69
N LEU A 178 4.88 -20.03 17.06
CA LEU A 178 6.00 -19.97 16.13
C LEU A 178 5.89 -21.00 14.99
N ALA A 179 5.19 -22.11 15.21
CA ALA A 179 4.96 -23.14 14.19
C ALA A 179 4.01 -22.66 13.09
N ASP A 180 3.08 -21.77 13.43
CA ASP A 180 2.05 -21.24 12.51
C ASP A 180 2.56 -20.01 11.73
N CYS A 181 3.70 -19.45 12.12
CA CYS A 181 4.24 -18.27 11.43
C CYS A 181 4.72 -18.62 10.02
N PRO A 182 4.45 -17.77 9.02
CA PRO A 182 4.92 -17.97 7.64
C PRO A 182 6.44 -18.14 7.57
N ARG A 183 6.90 -19.09 6.74
CA ARG A 183 8.33 -19.38 6.50
C ARG A 183 8.61 -19.29 5.00
N PRO A 184 8.68 -18.09 4.42
CA PRO A 184 8.93 -17.91 3.00
C PRO A 184 10.36 -18.33 2.63
N GLN A 185 10.57 -18.66 1.36
CA GLN A 185 11.90 -18.68 0.79
C GLN A 185 12.40 -17.24 0.65
N VAL A 186 13.65 -17.02 1.02
CA VAL A 186 14.23 -15.66 1.05
C VAL A 186 15.44 -15.61 0.12
N SER A 187 15.55 -14.55 -0.66
CA SER A 187 16.75 -14.14 -1.38
C SER A 187 17.14 -12.74 -0.94
N VAL A 188 18.41 -12.51 -0.72
CA VAL A 188 18.92 -11.20 -0.27
C VAL A 188 19.82 -10.61 -1.35
N TYR A 189 19.60 -9.36 -1.66
CA TYR A 189 20.36 -8.62 -2.66
C TYR A 189 20.81 -7.29 -2.07
N PRO A 190 22.07 -6.88 -2.22
CA PRO A 190 22.49 -5.53 -1.83
C PRO A 190 21.82 -4.49 -2.75
N MET A 191 21.38 -3.39 -2.18
CA MET A 191 20.72 -2.32 -2.90
C MET A 191 21.25 -0.95 -2.44
N GLY A 192 22.35 -0.51 -3.02
CA GLY A 192 23.04 0.70 -2.59
C GLY A 192 23.57 0.58 -1.16
N GLY A 193 23.09 1.45 -0.28
CA GLY A 193 23.41 1.43 1.14
C GLY A 193 22.47 0.60 2.02
N ASP A 194 21.43 0.00 1.43
CA ASP A 194 20.40 -0.80 2.11
C ASP A 194 20.65 -2.30 1.99
#